data_feef2554dddced3a7676a655112e2e73
#
_entry.id   feef2554dddced3a7676a655112e2e73
#
_cell.length_a   1.000
_cell.length_b   1.000
_cell.length_c   1.000
_cell.angle_alpha   90.00
_cell.angle_beta   90.00
_cell.angle_gamma   90.00
#
_symmetry.space_group_name_H-M   'P 1'
#
loop_
_entity.id
_entity.type
_entity.pdbx_description
1 polymer ?
#
loop_
_entity_poly.entity_id
_entity_poly.type
_entity_poly.pdbx_seq_one_letter_code
_entity_poly.pdbx_strand_id
1 'polypeptide(L)'
;MAKMKAAIFAEPGRIVLDEKPIPDVGPLDALLRVTTTTICGTDIHILKGEYPVRKGLTIGHEPVGIIEKLGSAVTGYKEGERVIAGAITPSGYSNASLSGCHAQDGLGTPHGWKPAGGWKFGNTIDGCQAEYVIVPDAMANLAPVPDSLTDEQVLMCPDIMSTGFGGAESGQIRIGDTVAVFAQGPIGLCATAGAKLSGATIVIGVDALPERLDMARRLGADHVINVRKTDPVSEIMRITDGRGVDVAIEALGTQATFEACLRVLRPGGTLSSLGVYSSDLKIPLSAFAAGLGDHKIVTTLCPGGKERMRRLMNVISSGRVDLKPLVTHRFKLDQIEAAYELFGHQRDGVLKVAITP
;
A
#
# COMPACT_ATOMS: atom_id res chain seq x y z
N MET A 1 -20.32 -17.26 22.72
CA MET A 1 -19.63 -16.05 22.26
C MET A 1 -20.41 -15.49 21.07
N ALA A 2 -20.54 -14.18 20.97
CA ALA A 2 -21.10 -13.54 19.79
C ALA A 2 -20.21 -13.83 18.58
N LYS A 3 -20.83 -13.97 17.40
CA LYS A 3 -20.13 -14.27 16.16
C LYS A 3 -20.18 -13.09 15.20
N MET A 4 -19.24 -13.04 14.27
CA MET A 4 -19.13 -12.09 13.18
C MET A 4 -18.91 -12.80 11.86
N LYS A 5 -19.33 -12.19 10.76
CA LYS A 5 -18.96 -12.61 9.40
C LYS A 5 -17.56 -12.18 9.07
N ALA A 6 -16.80 -13.04 8.38
CA ALA A 6 -15.43 -12.76 7.97
C ALA A 6 -15.06 -13.49 6.66
N ALA A 7 -14.24 -12.87 5.85
CA ALA A 7 -13.61 -13.49 4.68
C ALA A 7 -12.41 -14.32 5.14
N ILE A 8 -12.50 -15.63 5.01
CA ILE A 8 -11.55 -16.59 5.55
C ILE A 8 -10.75 -17.23 4.42
N PHE A 9 -9.44 -17.26 4.56
CA PHE A 9 -8.57 -18.07 3.72
C PHE A 9 -8.74 -19.55 4.04
N ALA A 10 -9.43 -20.28 3.18
CA ALA A 10 -9.65 -21.70 3.35
C ALA A 10 -8.45 -22.53 2.86
N GLU A 11 -7.95 -22.20 1.68
CA GLU A 11 -6.81 -22.84 1.02
C GLU A 11 -6.38 -22.02 -0.21
N PRO A 12 -5.22 -22.28 -0.83
CA PRO A 12 -4.85 -21.66 -2.10
C PRO A 12 -5.97 -21.79 -3.14
N GLY A 13 -6.31 -20.66 -3.76
CA GLY A 13 -7.41 -20.54 -4.71
C GLY A 13 -8.79 -20.31 -4.07
N ARG A 14 -8.93 -20.32 -2.73
CA ARG A 14 -10.25 -20.27 -2.10
C ARG A 14 -10.29 -19.37 -0.86
N ILE A 15 -11.07 -18.32 -0.97
CA ILE A 15 -11.54 -17.48 0.14
C ILE A 15 -13.05 -17.71 0.29
N VAL A 16 -13.55 -17.84 1.49
CA VAL A 16 -14.96 -18.08 1.79
C VAL A 16 -15.46 -17.08 2.82
N LEU A 17 -16.72 -16.72 2.73
CA LEU A 17 -17.41 -16.03 3.82
C LEU A 17 -17.84 -17.06 4.85
N ASP A 18 -17.45 -16.87 6.11
CA ASP A 18 -17.83 -17.76 7.21
C ASP A 18 -17.98 -16.97 8.51
N GLU A 19 -18.48 -17.64 9.55
CA GLU A 19 -18.65 -17.04 10.87
C GLU A 19 -17.48 -17.36 11.79
N LYS A 20 -16.98 -16.34 12.49
CA LYS A 20 -15.96 -16.46 13.54
C LYS A 20 -16.44 -15.83 14.84
N PRO A 21 -15.91 -16.24 15.99
CA PRO A 21 -16.11 -15.50 17.23
C PRO A 21 -15.61 -14.07 17.10
N ILE A 22 -16.34 -13.09 17.66
CA ILE A 22 -15.80 -11.74 17.83
C ILE A 22 -14.61 -11.83 18.78
N PRO A 23 -13.43 -11.29 18.42
CA PRO A 23 -12.23 -11.44 19.24
C PRO A 23 -12.29 -10.65 20.55
N ASP A 24 -11.66 -11.18 21.58
CA ASP A 24 -11.47 -10.47 22.85
C ASP A 24 -10.39 -9.37 22.72
N VAL A 25 -10.60 -8.27 23.43
CA VAL A 25 -9.70 -7.11 23.37
C VAL A 25 -8.59 -7.26 24.39
N GLY A 26 -7.34 -7.22 23.94
CA GLY A 26 -6.17 -7.16 24.81
C GLY A 26 -6.00 -5.79 25.50
N PRO A 27 -5.18 -5.69 26.56
CA PRO A 27 -5.04 -4.46 27.33
C PRO A 27 -4.61 -3.23 26.51
N LEU A 28 -3.77 -3.42 25.48
CA LEU A 28 -3.23 -2.35 24.62
C LEU A 28 -3.95 -2.20 23.28
N ASP A 29 -4.96 -3.06 23.02
CA ASP A 29 -5.60 -3.20 21.74
C ASP A 29 -6.93 -2.45 21.66
N ALA A 30 -7.49 -2.33 20.49
CA ALA A 30 -8.87 -1.88 20.28
C ALA A 30 -9.61 -2.82 19.34
N LEU A 31 -10.88 -3.07 19.62
CA LEU A 31 -11.81 -3.71 18.72
C LEU A 31 -12.46 -2.65 17.85
N LEU A 32 -12.30 -2.74 16.55
CA LEU A 32 -13.02 -1.90 15.60
C LEU A 32 -14.19 -2.67 15.01
N ARG A 33 -15.34 -2.05 14.95
CA ARG A 33 -16.41 -2.41 14.03
C ARG A 33 -16.07 -1.78 12.69
N VAL A 34 -15.79 -2.63 11.71
CA VAL A 34 -15.37 -2.21 10.36
C VAL A 34 -16.55 -1.55 9.65
N THR A 35 -16.34 -0.36 9.09
CA THR A 35 -17.32 0.33 8.26
C THR A 35 -16.99 0.20 6.77
N THR A 36 -15.70 0.13 6.46
CA THR A 36 -15.23 -0.07 5.09
C THR A 36 -13.84 -0.71 5.11
N THR A 37 -13.61 -1.63 4.20
CA THR A 37 -12.31 -2.23 3.90
C THR A 37 -12.16 -2.42 2.40
N THR A 38 -11.07 -3.04 1.94
CA THR A 38 -10.80 -3.22 0.51
C THR A 38 -10.00 -4.49 0.25
N ILE A 39 -9.85 -4.86 -1.03
CA ILE A 39 -8.95 -5.90 -1.51
C ILE A 39 -7.67 -5.26 -2.02
N CYS A 40 -6.52 -5.84 -1.64
CA CYS A 40 -5.20 -5.47 -2.11
C CYS A 40 -4.59 -6.56 -3.02
N GLY A 41 -3.57 -6.20 -3.79
CA GLY A 41 -2.77 -7.17 -4.54
C GLY A 41 -2.14 -8.24 -3.65
N THR A 42 -1.76 -7.89 -2.43
CA THR A 42 -1.26 -8.80 -1.40
C THR A 42 -2.26 -9.92 -1.07
N ASP A 43 -3.56 -9.60 -0.99
CA ASP A 43 -4.60 -10.60 -0.75
C ASP A 43 -4.70 -11.62 -1.90
N ILE A 44 -4.43 -11.17 -3.14
CA ILE A 44 -4.37 -12.06 -4.31
C ILE A 44 -3.13 -12.96 -4.26
N HIS A 45 -1.99 -12.45 -3.80
CA HIS A 45 -0.78 -13.27 -3.58
C HIS A 45 -1.02 -14.34 -2.50
N ILE A 46 -1.73 -13.99 -1.42
CA ILE A 46 -2.18 -14.95 -0.40
C ILE A 46 -3.11 -16.00 -1.03
N LEU A 47 -4.11 -15.56 -1.79
CA LEU A 47 -5.06 -16.45 -2.47
C LEU A 47 -4.34 -17.44 -3.40
N LYS A 48 -3.32 -16.99 -4.12
CA LYS A 48 -2.48 -17.86 -4.99
C LYS A 48 -1.52 -18.77 -4.22
N GLY A 49 -1.38 -18.60 -2.90
CA GLY A 49 -0.43 -19.36 -2.08
C GLY A 49 1.03 -18.87 -2.20
N GLU A 50 1.25 -17.71 -2.82
CA GLU A 50 2.58 -17.09 -2.95
C GLU A 50 3.08 -16.53 -1.62
N TYR A 51 2.15 -16.09 -0.75
CA TYR A 51 2.41 -15.71 0.64
C TYR A 51 1.69 -16.69 1.56
N PRO A 52 2.44 -17.58 2.23
CA PRO A 52 1.85 -18.60 3.07
C PRO A 52 1.26 -17.98 4.34
N VAL A 53 -0.03 -18.18 4.53
CA VAL A 53 -0.73 -17.85 5.77
C VAL A 53 -1.47 -19.09 6.30
N ARG A 54 -1.81 -19.10 7.59
CA ARG A 54 -2.55 -20.22 8.18
C ARG A 54 -3.96 -20.32 7.62
N LYS A 55 -4.44 -21.53 7.38
CA LYS A 55 -5.86 -21.79 7.07
C LYS A 55 -6.75 -21.27 8.21
N GLY A 56 -7.93 -20.75 7.86
CA GLY A 56 -8.86 -20.17 8.81
C GLY A 56 -8.54 -18.72 9.21
N LEU A 57 -7.49 -18.11 8.66
CA LEU A 57 -7.17 -16.71 8.89
C LEU A 57 -8.15 -15.80 8.15
N THR A 58 -8.66 -14.77 8.83
CA THR A 58 -9.37 -13.67 8.16
C THR A 58 -8.33 -12.79 7.44
N ILE A 59 -8.61 -12.45 6.18
CA ILE A 59 -7.70 -11.63 5.35
C ILE A 59 -8.09 -10.16 5.35
N GLY A 60 -7.28 -9.34 4.64
CA GLY A 60 -7.45 -7.88 4.57
C GLY A 60 -6.66 -7.10 5.62
N HIS A 61 -6.15 -5.94 5.23
CA HIS A 61 -5.23 -5.14 6.05
C HIS A 61 -5.45 -3.63 5.94
N GLU A 62 -6.58 -3.19 5.41
CA GLU A 62 -6.89 -1.77 5.20
C GLU A 62 -8.21 -1.40 5.90
N PRO A 63 -8.25 -1.29 7.25
CA PRO A 63 -9.48 -1.03 7.99
C PRO A 63 -9.81 0.45 8.09
N VAL A 64 -11.07 0.77 7.85
CA VAL A 64 -11.76 1.98 8.32
C VAL A 64 -12.88 1.49 9.23
N GLY A 65 -13.04 2.09 10.41
CA GLY A 65 -14.06 1.61 11.35
C GLY A 65 -14.34 2.55 12.50
N ILE A 66 -15.18 2.07 13.38
CA ILE A 66 -15.58 2.75 14.62
C ILE A 66 -15.06 1.92 15.79
N ILE A 67 -14.46 2.58 16.77
CA ILE A 67 -14.01 1.91 17.99
C ILE A 67 -15.22 1.36 18.73
N GLU A 68 -15.31 0.03 18.78
CA GLU A 68 -16.37 -0.67 19.50
C GLU A 68 -16.01 -0.90 20.98
N LYS A 69 -14.71 -1.22 21.22
CA LYS A 69 -14.20 -1.46 22.57
C LYS A 69 -12.72 -1.16 22.66
N LEU A 70 -12.32 -0.59 23.78
CA LEU A 70 -10.92 -0.27 24.10
C LEU A 70 -10.37 -1.23 25.14
N GLY A 71 -9.08 -1.58 25.00
CA GLY A 71 -8.32 -2.27 26.02
C GLY A 71 -8.12 -1.40 27.26
N SER A 72 -7.96 -2.05 28.42
CA SER A 72 -7.93 -1.36 29.73
C SER A 72 -6.78 -0.37 29.91
N ALA A 73 -5.71 -0.48 29.12
CA ALA A 73 -4.55 0.41 29.16
C ALA A 73 -4.51 1.43 28.00
N VAL A 74 -5.52 1.41 27.11
CA VAL A 74 -5.62 2.37 26.01
C VAL A 74 -6.13 3.71 26.52
N THR A 75 -5.44 4.77 26.16
CA THR A 75 -5.80 6.16 26.54
C THR A 75 -5.82 7.06 25.31
N GLY A 76 -6.55 8.17 25.39
CA GLY A 76 -6.60 9.19 24.34
C GLY A 76 -7.62 8.90 23.23
N TYR A 77 -8.45 7.87 23.36
CA TYR A 77 -9.52 7.49 22.44
C TYR A 77 -10.83 7.28 23.20
N LYS A 78 -11.94 7.22 22.44
CA LYS A 78 -13.28 6.94 22.95
C LYS A 78 -13.96 5.87 22.11
N GLU A 79 -14.75 5.01 22.75
CA GLU A 79 -15.69 4.13 22.05
C GLU A 79 -16.66 4.99 21.24
N GLY A 80 -17.00 4.56 20.02
CA GLY A 80 -17.79 5.33 19.06
C GLY A 80 -16.96 6.28 18.18
N GLU A 81 -15.68 6.46 18.42
CA GLU A 81 -14.81 7.30 17.58
C GLU A 81 -14.48 6.62 16.24
N ARG A 82 -14.56 7.36 15.14
CA ARG A 82 -14.23 6.86 13.80
C ARG A 82 -12.74 6.97 13.54
N VAL A 83 -12.11 5.86 13.14
CA VAL A 83 -10.66 5.74 13.02
C VAL A 83 -10.25 4.94 11.80
N ILE A 84 -8.97 5.08 11.40
CA ILE A 84 -8.28 4.15 10.50
C ILE A 84 -7.03 3.60 11.20
N ALA A 85 -6.58 2.43 10.74
CA ALA A 85 -5.26 1.90 11.07
C ALA A 85 -4.50 1.55 9.80
N GLY A 86 -3.19 1.73 9.79
CA GLY A 86 -2.35 1.36 8.64
C GLY A 86 -2.25 -0.16 8.46
N ALA A 87 -1.95 -0.60 7.26
CA ALA A 87 -1.66 -2.01 6.95
C ALA A 87 -0.46 -2.53 7.76
N ILE A 88 0.46 -1.62 8.09
CA ILE A 88 1.57 -1.87 8.99
C ILE A 88 1.22 -1.31 10.37
N THR A 89 1.22 -2.21 11.36
CA THR A 89 0.87 -1.92 12.75
C THR A 89 2.08 -2.10 13.67
N PRO A 90 2.95 -1.08 13.79
CA PRO A 90 4.10 -1.14 14.70
C PRO A 90 3.64 -1.20 16.16
N SER A 91 4.47 -1.78 17.01
CA SER A 91 4.23 -1.79 18.47
C SER A 91 4.36 -0.40 19.11
N GLY A 92 5.20 0.45 18.52
CA GLY A 92 5.54 1.76 19.08
C GLY A 92 6.74 1.75 20.02
N TYR A 93 7.27 0.59 20.42
CA TYR A 93 8.35 0.48 21.41
C TYR A 93 9.42 -0.57 21.11
N SER A 94 9.33 -1.31 20.01
CA SER A 94 10.48 -2.13 19.54
C SER A 94 11.60 -1.23 18.98
N ASN A 95 12.83 -1.74 18.92
CA ASN A 95 13.96 -0.96 18.35
C ASN A 95 13.67 -0.52 16.91
N ALA A 96 13.11 -1.39 16.09
CA ALA A 96 12.72 -1.04 14.72
C ALA A 96 11.65 0.07 14.69
N SER A 97 10.63 -0.05 15.54
CA SER A 97 9.56 0.96 15.62
C SER A 97 10.09 2.32 16.05
N LEU A 98 10.91 2.37 17.10
CA LEU A 98 11.54 3.61 17.61
C LEU A 98 12.51 4.24 16.60
N SER A 99 13.10 3.43 15.71
CA SER A 99 13.97 3.91 14.62
C SER A 99 13.19 4.36 13.37
N GLY A 100 11.84 4.35 13.40
CA GLY A 100 11.00 4.69 12.27
C GLY A 100 10.85 3.59 11.21
N CYS A 101 11.44 2.41 11.42
CA CYS A 101 11.35 1.26 10.52
C CYS A 101 10.13 0.39 10.88
N HIS A 102 8.95 1.01 10.88
CA HIS A 102 7.70 0.42 11.36
C HIS A 102 7.36 -0.93 10.71
N ALA A 103 7.66 -1.08 9.42
CA ALA A 103 7.40 -2.32 8.69
C ALA A 103 8.26 -3.50 9.18
N GLN A 104 9.39 -3.22 9.83
CA GLN A 104 10.34 -4.21 10.33
C GLN A 104 10.22 -4.43 11.85
N ASP A 105 9.05 -4.10 12.42
CA ASP A 105 8.80 -4.23 13.86
C ASP A 105 9.05 -5.65 14.35
N GLY A 106 10.01 -5.79 15.23
CA GLY A 106 10.48 -7.06 15.76
C GLY A 106 10.11 -7.27 17.22
N LEU A 107 8.94 -6.76 17.67
CA LEU A 107 8.48 -7.02 19.03
C LEU A 107 8.51 -8.52 19.34
N GLY A 108 9.10 -8.88 20.50
CA GLY A 108 9.30 -10.25 20.92
C GLY A 108 10.58 -10.92 20.39
N THR A 109 11.33 -10.25 19.50
CA THR A 109 12.68 -10.70 19.14
C THR A 109 13.73 -10.07 20.06
N PRO A 110 14.88 -10.74 20.33
CA PRO A 110 15.88 -10.22 21.26
C PRO A 110 16.47 -8.86 20.86
N HIS A 111 16.52 -8.54 19.57
CA HIS A 111 17.08 -7.30 19.05
C HIS A 111 16.02 -6.29 18.56
N GLY A 112 14.72 -6.65 18.60
CA GLY A 112 13.62 -5.75 18.20
C GLY A 112 13.45 -5.54 16.70
N TRP A 113 14.04 -6.39 15.83
CA TRP A 113 13.94 -6.33 14.37
C TRP A 113 13.42 -7.64 13.78
N LYS A 114 12.47 -7.55 12.84
CA LYS A 114 11.94 -8.71 12.10
C LYS A 114 11.49 -8.26 10.71
N PRO A 115 12.00 -8.86 9.62
CA PRO A 115 11.52 -8.55 8.28
C PRO A 115 9.99 -8.68 8.18
N ALA A 116 9.33 -7.63 7.69
CA ALA A 116 7.88 -7.52 7.57
C ALA A 116 7.09 -7.77 8.88
N GLY A 117 7.73 -7.64 10.05
CA GLY A 117 7.08 -7.94 11.34
C GLY A 117 5.96 -6.98 11.72
N GLY A 118 5.93 -5.79 11.13
CA GLY A 118 4.84 -4.82 11.28
C GLY A 118 3.60 -5.15 10.43
N TRP A 119 3.69 -6.02 9.45
CA TRP A 119 2.55 -6.52 8.71
C TRP A 119 1.86 -7.64 9.49
N LYS A 120 0.85 -7.29 10.28
CA LYS A 120 0.15 -8.22 11.18
C LYS A 120 -1.20 -8.65 10.61
N PHE A 121 -2.05 -7.72 10.16
CA PHE A 121 -3.38 -8.00 9.61
C PHE A 121 -3.34 -8.94 8.41
N GLY A 122 -4.18 -9.98 8.44
CA GLY A 122 -4.27 -10.95 7.35
C GLY A 122 -2.98 -11.76 7.12
N ASN A 123 -2.05 -11.71 8.08
CA ASN A 123 -0.78 -12.44 8.05
C ASN A 123 -0.57 -13.21 9.35
N THR A 124 -0.26 -12.53 10.46
CA THR A 124 -0.03 -13.17 11.77
C THR A 124 -1.25 -13.12 12.68
N ILE A 125 -2.13 -12.13 12.49
CA ILE A 125 -3.42 -11.99 13.16
C ILE A 125 -4.54 -11.91 12.12
N ASP A 126 -5.78 -12.12 12.55
CA ASP A 126 -6.94 -11.94 11.69
C ASP A 126 -7.00 -10.52 11.12
N GLY A 127 -7.36 -10.43 9.85
CA GLY A 127 -7.46 -9.18 9.11
C GLY A 127 -8.84 -8.52 9.19
N CYS A 128 -9.03 -7.50 8.37
CA CYS A 128 -10.16 -6.58 8.46
C CYS A 128 -11.27 -6.81 7.41
N GLN A 129 -11.20 -7.83 6.56
CA GLN A 129 -12.33 -8.21 5.72
C GLN A 129 -13.35 -9.01 6.54
N ALA A 130 -13.91 -8.35 7.55
CA ALA A 130 -14.81 -8.87 8.55
C ALA A 130 -15.66 -7.74 9.16
N GLU A 131 -16.69 -8.09 9.93
CA GLU A 131 -17.49 -7.10 10.67
C GLU A 131 -16.68 -6.43 11.79
N TYR A 132 -15.73 -7.15 12.40
CA TYR A 132 -14.84 -6.63 13.45
C TYR A 132 -13.40 -7.05 13.24
N VAL A 133 -12.48 -6.19 13.70
CA VAL A 133 -11.04 -6.47 13.70
C VAL A 133 -10.37 -5.93 14.96
N ILE A 134 -9.39 -6.66 15.49
CA ILE A 134 -8.51 -6.15 16.55
C ILE A 134 -7.38 -5.34 15.92
N VAL A 135 -7.25 -4.10 16.37
CA VAL A 135 -6.06 -3.28 16.09
C VAL A 135 -5.10 -3.40 17.28
N PRO A 136 -3.96 -4.07 17.09
CA PRO A 136 -2.98 -4.21 18.17
C PRO A 136 -2.29 -2.88 18.46
N ASP A 137 -1.81 -2.70 19.70
CA ASP A 137 -1.08 -1.49 20.12
C ASP A 137 -1.81 -0.20 19.68
N ALA A 138 -3.09 -0.07 20.05
CA ALA A 138 -4.03 0.93 19.54
C ALA A 138 -3.47 2.36 19.59
N MET A 139 -2.75 2.72 20.64
CA MET A 139 -2.16 4.07 20.79
C MET A 139 -1.07 4.40 19.77
N ALA A 140 -0.42 3.38 19.19
CA ALA A 140 0.56 3.55 18.13
C ALA A 140 -0.07 3.55 16.73
N ASN A 141 -1.29 2.99 16.57
CA ASN A 141 -1.83 2.62 15.27
C ASN A 141 -3.13 3.31 14.87
N LEU A 142 -3.99 3.67 15.83
CA LEU A 142 -5.26 4.32 15.51
C LEU A 142 -5.09 5.80 15.18
N ALA A 143 -5.63 6.23 14.06
CA ALA A 143 -5.71 7.63 13.68
C ALA A 143 -7.17 8.06 13.53
N PRO A 144 -7.65 9.06 14.32
CA PRO A 144 -9.01 9.61 14.18
C PRO A 144 -9.24 10.16 12.78
N VAL A 145 -10.38 9.79 12.19
CA VAL A 145 -10.79 10.31 10.88
C VAL A 145 -11.52 11.64 11.06
N PRO A 146 -11.06 12.72 10.42
CA PRO A 146 -11.78 14.00 10.44
C PRO A 146 -13.22 13.85 9.94
N ASP A 147 -14.17 14.53 10.58
CA ASP A 147 -15.60 14.50 10.19
C ASP A 147 -15.85 14.97 8.74
N SER A 148 -14.96 15.81 8.22
CA SER A 148 -15.02 16.29 6.83
C SER A 148 -14.67 15.26 5.78
N LEU A 149 -14.09 14.11 6.16
CA LEU A 149 -13.70 13.05 5.25
C LEU A 149 -14.64 11.85 5.34
N THR A 150 -14.99 11.28 4.20
CA THR A 150 -15.74 10.02 4.11
C THR A 150 -14.80 8.82 4.24
N ASP A 151 -15.35 7.63 4.54
CA ASP A 151 -14.59 6.38 4.61
C ASP A 151 -13.87 6.08 3.28
N GLU A 152 -14.53 6.27 2.13
CA GLU A 152 -13.91 6.05 0.82
C GLU A 152 -12.75 7.00 0.52
N GLN A 153 -12.77 8.23 1.03
CA GLN A 153 -11.67 9.17 0.85
C GLN A 153 -10.43 8.74 1.63
N VAL A 154 -10.61 8.16 2.82
CA VAL A 154 -9.49 7.73 3.66
C VAL A 154 -9.09 6.27 3.43
N LEU A 155 -9.89 5.49 2.71
CA LEU A 155 -9.67 4.06 2.47
C LEU A 155 -8.32 3.75 1.80
N MET A 156 -7.77 4.71 1.06
CA MET A 156 -6.47 4.54 0.40
C MET A 156 -5.27 4.77 1.34
N CYS A 157 -5.48 5.45 2.48
CA CYS A 157 -4.41 5.80 3.41
C CYS A 157 -3.71 4.59 4.05
N PRO A 158 -4.44 3.54 4.52
CA PRO A 158 -3.84 2.41 5.22
C PRO A 158 -2.70 1.72 4.48
N ASP A 159 -2.79 1.57 3.16
CA ASP A 159 -1.78 0.87 2.37
C ASP A 159 -1.33 1.65 1.13
N ILE A 160 -2.17 1.71 0.07
CA ILE A 160 -1.68 2.12 -1.25
C ILE A 160 -1.19 3.57 -1.30
N MET A 161 -1.84 4.50 -0.60
CA MET A 161 -1.36 5.87 -0.48
C MET A 161 -0.09 5.92 0.35
N SER A 162 -0.04 5.19 1.48
CA SER A 162 1.15 5.15 2.31
C SER A 162 2.34 4.57 1.58
N THR A 163 2.16 3.47 0.85
CA THR A 163 3.19 2.81 0.06
C THR A 163 3.64 3.70 -1.10
N GLY A 164 2.71 4.21 -1.91
CA GLY A 164 3.04 5.02 -3.07
C GLY A 164 3.74 6.33 -2.71
N PHE A 165 3.25 7.04 -1.69
CA PHE A 165 3.91 8.25 -1.18
C PHE A 165 5.25 7.91 -0.51
N GLY A 166 5.33 6.77 0.18
CA GLY A 166 6.58 6.24 0.72
C GLY A 166 7.64 6.02 -0.37
N GLY A 167 7.23 5.62 -1.58
CA GLY A 167 8.11 5.52 -2.74
C GLY A 167 8.68 6.87 -3.20
N ALA A 168 7.86 7.90 -3.19
CA ALA A 168 8.31 9.26 -3.50
C ALA A 168 9.28 9.79 -2.42
N GLU A 169 8.97 9.56 -1.15
CA GLU A 169 9.80 9.96 -0.01
C GLU A 169 11.14 9.23 0.02
N SER A 170 11.16 7.90 -0.15
CA SER A 170 12.38 7.10 -0.17
C SER A 170 13.23 7.35 -1.42
N GLY A 171 12.58 7.72 -2.54
CA GLY A 171 13.24 8.25 -3.72
C GLY A 171 13.92 9.59 -3.50
N GLN A 172 13.62 10.26 -2.38
CA GLN A 172 14.14 11.60 -2.05
C GLN A 172 13.87 12.64 -3.13
N ILE A 173 12.67 12.61 -3.71
CA ILE A 173 12.26 13.54 -4.76
C ILE A 173 12.37 14.98 -4.28
N ARG A 174 12.96 15.83 -5.09
CA ARG A 174 13.18 17.26 -4.84
C ARG A 174 12.41 18.12 -5.85
N ILE A 175 12.24 19.39 -5.49
CA ILE A 175 11.68 20.38 -6.41
C ILE A 175 12.57 20.45 -7.66
N GLY A 176 11.94 20.26 -8.84
CA GLY A 176 12.63 20.28 -10.11
C GLY A 176 13.04 18.93 -10.68
N ASP A 177 12.88 17.84 -9.92
CA ASP A 177 13.23 16.50 -10.39
C ASP A 177 12.31 15.99 -11.52
N THR A 178 12.88 15.12 -12.35
CA THR A 178 12.17 14.28 -13.32
C THR A 178 12.00 12.86 -12.74
N VAL A 179 10.78 12.36 -12.73
CA VAL A 179 10.44 11.07 -12.10
C VAL A 179 9.74 10.16 -13.10
N ALA A 180 10.15 8.89 -13.18
CA ALA A 180 9.42 7.86 -13.90
C ALA A 180 8.80 6.86 -12.91
N VAL A 181 7.51 6.51 -13.08
CA VAL A 181 6.81 5.53 -12.26
C VAL A 181 6.38 4.37 -13.13
N PHE A 182 6.97 3.20 -12.90
CA PHE A 182 6.71 1.98 -13.63
C PHE A 182 5.62 1.15 -12.97
N ALA A 183 4.59 0.85 -13.73
CA ALA A 183 3.26 0.37 -13.41
C ALA A 183 2.37 1.43 -12.74
N GLN A 184 1.15 1.57 -13.29
CA GLN A 184 0.12 2.49 -12.81
C GLN A 184 -1.07 1.69 -12.21
N GLY A 185 -0.75 0.64 -11.46
CA GLY A 185 -1.70 0.03 -10.53
C GLY A 185 -1.98 1.00 -9.36
N PRO A 186 -2.82 0.62 -8.38
CA PRO A 186 -3.19 1.51 -7.28
C PRO A 186 -2.00 2.15 -6.55
N ILE A 187 -0.93 1.38 -6.29
CA ILE A 187 0.31 1.86 -5.66
C ILE A 187 1.04 2.85 -6.56
N GLY A 188 1.22 2.51 -7.85
CA GLY A 188 1.91 3.38 -8.81
C GLY A 188 1.16 4.69 -9.07
N LEU A 189 -0.17 4.66 -9.11
CA LEU A 189 -1.01 5.87 -9.20
C LEU A 189 -0.82 6.77 -7.97
N CYS A 190 -0.76 6.19 -6.78
CA CYS A 190 -0.42 6.95 -5.57
C CYS A 190 1.03 7.46 -5.59
N ALA A 191 1.98 6.68 -6.13
CA ALA A 191 3.37 7.13 -6.28
C ALA A 191 3.48 8.30 -7.28
N THR A 192 2.72 8.27 -8.37
CA THR A 192 2.59 9.37 -9.34
C THR A 192 2.09 10.66 -8.67
N ALA A 193 1.01 10.57 -7.89
CA ALA A 193 0.48 11.69 -7.11
C ALA A 193 1.49 12.18 -6.06
N GLY A 194 2.15 11.26 -5.36
CA GLY A 194 3.18 11.55 -4.37
C GLY A 194 4.39 12.25 -4.98
N ALA A 195 4.87 11.81 -6.14
CA ALA A 195 5.97 12.44 -6.87
C ALA A 195 5.64 13.88 -7.25
N LYS A 196 4.44 14.11 -7.80
CA LYS A 196 3.97 15.47 -8.15
C LYS A 196 3.88 16.37 -6.92
N LEU A 197 3.32 15.85 -5.83
CA LEU A 197 3.21 16.60 -4.57
C LEU A 197 4.58 16.91 -3.95
N SER A 198 5.58 16.03 -4.13
CA SER A 198 6.94 16.24 -3.64
C SER A 198 7.73 17.27 -4.44
N GLY A 199 7.20 17.77 -5.55
CA GLY A 199 7.81 18.86 -6.33
C GLY A 199 8.48 18.40 -7.62
N ALA A 200 8.25 17.16 -8.08
CA ALA A 200 8.69 16.75 -9.41
C ALA A 200 8.05 17.66 -10.49
N THR A 201 8.88 18.17 -11.39
CA THR A 201 8.42 19.02 -12.50
C THR A 201 7.94 18.20 -13.68
N ILE A 202 8.56 17.03 -13.89
CA ILE A 202 8.15 16.05 -14.90
C ILE A 202 7.88 14.72 -14.21
N VAL A 203 6.67 14.20 -14.35
CA VAL A 203 6.28 12.86 -13.89
C VAL A 203 5.84 12.03 -15.09
N ILE A 204 6.49 10.89 -15.31
CA ILE A 204 6.25 9.99 -16.44
C ILE A 204 5.63 8.70 -15.90
N GLY A 205 4.35 8.45 -16.22
CA GLY A 205 3.64 7.22 -15.86
C GLY A 205 3.79 6.15 -16.93
N VAL A 206 4.16 4.94 -16.55
CA VAL A 206 4.39 3.80 -17.46
C VAL A 206 3.45 2.66 -17.13
N ASP A 207 2.60 2.20 -18.07
CA ASP A 207 1.71 1.05 -17.90
C ASP A 207 1.32 0.45 -19.26
N ALA A 208 0.66 -0.71 -19.25
CA ALA A 208 0.11 -1.38 -20.42
C ALA A 208 -1.37 -1.01 -20.70
N LEU A 209 -2.12 -0.56 -19.69
CA LEU A 209 -3.56 -0.36 -19.73
C LEU A 209 -3.91 1.12 -19.93
N PRO A 210 -4.64 1.48 -21.00
CA PRO A 210 -5.00 2.86 -21.29
C PRO A 210 -5.73 3.55 -20.14
N GLU A 211 -6.65 2.86 -19.47
CA GLU A 211 -7.47 3.40 -18.37
C GLU A 211 -6.59 3.80 -17.17
N ARG A 212 -5.53 3.05 -16.90
CA ARG A 212 -4.54 3.37 -15.85
C ARG A 212 -3.69 4.56 -16.24
N LEU A 213 -3.31 4.65 -17.50
CA LEU A 213 -2.56 5.80 -18.02
C LEU A 213 -3.39 7.08 -17.99
N ASP A 214 -4.68 7.01 -18.27
CA ASP A 214 -5.60 8.15 -18.15
C ASP A 214 -5.77 8.56 -16.68
N MET A 215 -5.87 7.62 -15.77
CA MET A 215 -5.88 7.92 -14.33
C MET A 215 -4.54 8.54 -13.87
N ALA A 216 -3.40 8.08 -14.38
CA ALA A 216 -2.09 8.67 -14.10
C ALA A 216 -2.02 10.14 -14.49
N ARG A 217 -2.55 10.52 -15.67
CA ARG A 217 -2.64 11.94 -16.07
C ARG A 217 -3.49 12.75 -15.09
N ARG A 218 -4.63 12.21 -14.66
CA ARG A 218 -5.51 12.89 -13.68
C ARG A 218 -4.83 13.09 -12.33
N LEU A 219 -3.90 12.18 -11.96
CA LEU A 219 -3.15 12.24 -10.72
C LEU A 219 -1.78 12.97 -10.84
N GLY A 220 -1.50 13.58 -11.99
CA GLY A 220 -0.39 14.50 -12.16
C GLY A 220 0.76 14.00 -13.02
N ALA A 221 0.61 12.90 -13.76
CA ALA A 221 1.60 12.52 -14.77
C ALA A 221 1.58 13.50 -15.94
N ASP A 222 2.73 14.10 -16.24
CA ASP A 222 2.91 15.03 -17.37
C ASP A 222 3.03 14.25 -18.69
N HIS A 223 3.62 13.06 -18.64
CA HIS A 223 3.71 12.12 -19.75
C HIS A 223 3.24 10.74 -19.32
N VAL A 224 2.68 9.99 -20.28
CA VAL A 224 2.36 8.57 -20.07
C VAL A 224 2.83 7.73 -21.23
N ILE A 225 3.35 6.55 -20.94
CA ILE A 225 3.91 5.62 -21.90
C ILE A 225 3.15 4.30 -21.84
N ASN A 226 2.59 3.86 -22.97
CA ASN A 226 1.99 2.54 -23.09
C ASN A 226 3.07 1.54 -23.59
N VAL A 227 3.50 0.63 -22.71
CA VAL A 227 4.55 -0.34 -22.98
C VAL A 227 4.21 -1.33 -24.12
N ARG A 228 2.92 -1.46 -24.47
CA ARG A 228 2.48 -2.27 -25.61
C ARG A 228 2.72 -1.58 -26.95
N LYS A 229 2.96 -0.26 -26.95
CA LYS A 229 3.11 0.55 -28.17
C LYS A 229 4.52 1.06 -28.36
N THR A 230 5.25 1.30 -27.27
CA THR A 230 6.55 1.97 -27.29
C THR A 230 7.45 1.38 -26.20
N ASP A 231 8.73 1.18 -26.52
CA ASP A 231 9.71 0.82 -25.50
C ASP A 231 9.87 1.95 -24.47
N PRO A 232 9.60 1.69 -23.19
CA PRO A 232 9.56 2.75 -22.18
C PRO A 232 10.94 3.37 -21.92
N VAL A 233 12.03 2.60 -22.05
CA VAL A 233 13.38 3.08 -21.81
C VAL A 233 13.76 4.13 -22.88
N SER A 234 13.60 3.77 -24.14
CA SER A 234 13.88 4.65 -25.28
C SER A 234 13.05 5.93 -25.24
N GLU A 235 11.76 5.81 -24.88
CA GLU A 235 10.87 6.97 -24.85
C GLU A 235 11.16 7.90 -23.65
N ILE A 236 11.50 7.37 -22.48
CA ILE A 236 11.95 8.18 -21.35
C ILE A 236 13.24 8.91 -21.68
N MET A 237 14.21 8.22 -22.31
CA MET A 237 15.45 8.87 -22.75
C MET A 237 15.17 9.97 -23.77
N ARG A 238 14.21 9.79 -24.69
CA ARG A 238 13.79 10.83 -25.62
C ARG A 238 13.15 12.04 -24.92
N ILE A 239 12.26 11.81 -23.94
CA ILE A 239 11.59 12.87 -23.16
C ILE A 239 12.63 13.69 -22.37
N THR A 240 13.71 13.05 -21.92
CA THR A 240 14.74 13.65 -21.07
C THR A 240 15.99 14.08 -21.85
N ASP A 241 15.93 14.16 -23.19
CA ASP A 241 17.05 14.53 -24.07
C ASP A 241 18.33 13.70 -23.80
N GLY A 242 18.17 12.41 -23.49
CA GLY A 242 19.26 11.50 -23.18
C GLY A 242 19.82 11.60 -21.76
N ARG A 243 19.34 12.52 -20.93
CA ARG A 243 19.82 12.72 -19.56
C ARG A 243 19.40 11.57 -18.61
N GLY A 244 18.20 11.04 -18.79
CA GLY A 244 17.55 10.14 -17.85
C GLY A 244 16.83 10.85 -16.71
N VAL A 245 16.20 10.08 -15.82
CA VAL A 245 15.39 10.59 -14.71
C VAL A 245 16.18 10.66 -13.40
N ASP A 246 15.78 11.57 -12.51
CA ASP A 246 16.38 11.71 -11.18
C ASP A 246 15.96 10.55 -10.26
N VAL A 247 14.69 10.15 -10.37
CA VAL A 247 14.10 9.03 -9.60
C VAL A 247 13.27 8.14 -10.51
N ALA A 248 13.48 6.83 -10.40
CA ALA A 248 12.61 5.83 -10.98
C ALA A 248 11.91 5.05 -9.85
N ILE A 249 10.58 5.01 -9.87
CA ILE A 249 9.78 4.26 -8.90
C ILE A 249 9.29 2.98 -9.55
N GLU A 250 9.64 1.83 -8.98
CA GLU A 250 9.21 0.51 -9.41
C GLU A 250 8.02 0.06 -8.54
N ALA A 251 6.85 -0.16 -9.14
CA ALA A 251 5.61 -0.46 -8.42
C ALA A 251 4.89 -1.73 -8.93
N LEU A 252 5.63 -2.70 -9.48
CA LEU A 252 5.09 -3.96 -9.99
C LEU A 252 5.73 -5.20 -9.35
N GLY A 253 7.06 -5.22 -9.19
CA GLY A 253 7.78 -6.37 -8.64
C GLY A 253 8.23 -7.38 -9.69
N THR A 254 8.69 -6.94 -10.88
CA THR A 254 9.23 -7.83 -11.91
C THR A 254 10.66 -7.48 -12.28
N GLN A 255 11.41 -8.47 -12.76
CA GLN A 255 12.75 -8.25 -13.31
C GLN A 255 12.75 -7.18 -14.41
N ALA A 256 11.76 -7.22 -15.30
CA ALA A 256 11.70 -6.31 -16.46
C ALA A 256 11.51 -4.85 -16.02
N THR A 257 10.61 -4.58 -15.07
CA THR A 257 10.39 -3.21 -14.55
C THR A 257 11.55 -2.72 -13.70
N PHE A 258 12.15 -3.59 -12.89
CA PHE A 258 13.34 -3.27 -12.11
C PHE A 258 14.52 -2.87 -13.01
N GLU A 259 14.79 -3.66 -14.05
CA GLU A 259 15.86 -3.35 -15.01
C GLU A 259 15.57 -2.07 -15.79
N ALA A 260 14.33 -1.88 -16.26
CA ALA A 260 13.94 -0.67 -16.98
C ALA A 260 14.11 0.58 -16.08
N CYS A 261 13.75 0.49 -14.80
CA CYS A 261 14.00 1.55 -13.82
C CYS A 261 15.48 1.92 -13.73
N LEU A 262 16.39 0.94 -13.66
CA LEU A 262 17.83 1.21 -13.63
C LEU A 262 18.33 1.88 -14.93
N ARG A 263 17.84 1.41 -16.08
CA ARG A 263 18.28 1.90 -17.40
C ARG A 263 17.87 3.34 -17.69
N VAL A 264 16.82 3.82 -17.06
CA VAL A 264 16.34 5.21 -17.27
C VAL A 264 16.93 6.21 -16.27
N LEU A 265 17.65 5.76 -15.25
CA LEU A 265 18.28 6.66 -14.29
C LEU A 265 19.40 7.46 -14.94
N ARG A 266 19.49 8.75 -14.62
CA ARG A 266 20.74 9.48 -14.81
C ARG A 266 21.82 8.97 -13.84
N PRO A 267 23.09 9.20 -14.10
CA PRO A 267 24.14 8.98 -13.08
C PRO A 267 23.80 9.70 -11.77
N GLY A 268 23.99 9.01 -10.64
CA GLY A 268 23.62 9.50 -9.30
C GLY A 268 22.11 9.46 -9.00
N GLY A 269 21.28 8.90 -9.90
CA GLY A 269 19.84 8.76 -9.71
C GLY A 269 19.45 7.67 -8.71
N THR A 270 18.19 7.70 -8.27
CA THR A 270 17.65 6.76 -7.27
C THR A 270 16.56 5.86 -7.87
N LEU A 271 16.71 4.55 -7.72
CA LEU A 271 15.63 3.58 -7.89
C LEU A 271 14.93 3.38 -6.54
N SER A 272 13.66 3.74 -6.46
CA SER A 272 12.80 3.46 -5.31
C SER A 272 11.88 2.28 -5.64
N SER A 273 12.12 1.11 -5.03
CA SER A 273 11.40 -0.11 -5.32
C SER A 273 10.33 -0.38 -4.26
N LEU A 274 9.08 -0.45 -4.72
CA LEU A 274 7.89 -0.76 -3.93
C LEU A 274 7.34 -2.16 -4.26
N GLY A 275 7.75 -2.70 -5.40
CA GLY A 275 7.29 -4.00 -5.87
C GLY A 275 7.73 -5.13 -4.97
N VAL A 276 6.90 -6.16 -4.89
CA VAL A 276 7.22 -7.40 -4.18
C VAL A 276 7.58 -8.46 -5.22
N TYR A 277 8.80 -8.99 -5.09
CA TYR A 277 9.37 -9.92 -6.07
C TYR A 277 9.15 -11.36 -5.63
N SER A 278 8.78 -12.21 -6.59
CA SER A 278 8.60 -13.66 -6.40
C SER A 278 9.75 -14.50 -7.00
N SER A 279 10.78 -13.85 -7.55
CA SER A 279 11.94 -14.50 -8.15
C SER A 279 13.20 -13.65 -7.93
N ASP A 280 14.37 -14.26 -8.18
CA ASP A 280 15.66 -13.58 -8.07
C ASP A 280 15.74 -12.39 -9.04
N LEU A 281 16.32 -11.28 -8.57
CA LEU A 281 16.65 -10.12 -9.38
C LEU A 281 18.09 -10.23 -9.89
N LYS A 282 18.28 -9.92 -11.18
CA LYS A 282 19.58 -9.78 -11.81
C LYS A 282 19.81 -8.33 -12.17
N ILE A 283 21.00 -7.84 -11.88
CA ILE A 283 21.43 -6.48 -12.25
C ILE A 283 22.40 -6.60 -13.45
N PRO A 284 21.96 -6.31 -14.68
CA PRO A 284 22.83 -6.34 -15.85
C PRO A 284 23.92 -5.26 -15.73
N LEU A 285 25.14 -5.61 -16.10
CA LEU A 285 26.31 -4.72 -16.02
C LEU A 285 26.06 -3.35 -16.67
N SER A 286 25.44 -3.34 -17.86
CA SER A 286 25.14 -2.12 -18.61
C SER A 286 24.06 -1.24 -17.96
N ALA A 287 23.06 -1.86 -17.31
CA ALA A 287 22.00 -1.12 -16.61
C ALA A 287 22.50 -0.48 -15.30
N PHE A 288 23.57 -1.02 -14.76
CA PHE A 288 24.16 -0.60 -13.49
C PHE A 288 25.43 0.26 -13.68
N ALA A 289 25.74 0.65 -14.92
CA ALA A 289 26.96 1.38 -15.28
C ALA A 289 28.24 0.72 -14.70
N ALA A 290 28.30 -0.62 -14.70
CA ALA A 290 29.37 -1.42 -14.09
C ALA A 290 29.65 -1.09 -12.59
N GLY A 291 28.64 -0.59 -11.87
CA GLY A 291 28.79 -0.13 -10.48
C GLY A 291 29.36 1.26 -10.32
N LEU A 292 29.57 2.01 -11.41
CA LEU A 292 30.22 3.31 -11.41
C LEU A 292 29.25 4.49 -11.62
N GLY A 293 27.93 4.21 -11.64
CA GLY A 293 26.91 5.23 -11.90
C GLY A 293 26.43 6.00 -10.67
N ASP A 294 27.00 5.76 -9.49
CA ASP A 294 26.59 6.36 -8.20
C ASP A 294 25.07 6.17 -7.90
N HIS A 295 24.46 5.14 -8.47
CA HIS A 295 23.04 4.87 -8.31
C HIS A 295 22.71 4.43 -6.88
N LYS A 296 21.55 4.87 -6.39
CA LYS A 296 20.95 4.38 -5.15
C LYS A 296 19.81 3.44 -5.47
N ILE A 297 19.74 2.30 -4.77
CA ILE A 297 18.62 1.36 -4.82
C ILE A 297 18.04 1.27 -3.43
N VAL A 298 16.79 1.71 -3.28
CA VAL A 298 16.09 1.72 -1.98
C VAL A 298 14.82 0.89 -2.11
N THR A 299 14.59 0.00 -1.17
CA THR A 299 13.35 -0.76 -1.06
C THR A 299 12.48 -0.18 0.05
N THR A 300 11.18 -0.13 -0.15
CA THR A 300 10.24 0.41 0.84
C THR A 300 9.03 -0.50 0.96
N LEU A 301 8.83 -1.07 2.15
CA LEU A 301 7.55 -1.64 2.54
C LEU A 301 6.73 -0.52 3.19
N CYS A 302 5.41 -0.56 3.02
CA CYS A 302 4.42 0.42 3.48
C CYS A 302 4.79 1.07 4.84
N PRO A 303 5.03 2.39 4.91
CA PRO A 303 5.17 3.08 6.19
C PRO A 303 3.87 3.01 7.00
N GLY A 304 3.95 2.82 8.32
CA GLY A 304 2.78 2.61 9.19
C GLY A 304 2.72 3.53 10.40
N GLY A 305 1.76 3.22 11.28
CA GLY A 305 1.54 3.94 12.53
C GLY A 305 0.61 5.17 12.39
N LYS A 306 0.07 5.61 13.54
CA LYS A 306 -0.98 6.66 13.56
C LYS A 306 -0.56 8.00 12.96
N GLU A 307 0.69 8.40 13.15
CA GLU A 307 1.17 9.68 12.62
C GLU A 307 1.26 9.66 11.09
N ARG A 308 1.61 8.51 10.50
CA ARG A 308 1.56 8.33 9.05
C ARG A 308 0.14 8.51 8.54
N MET A 309 -0.83 7.84 9.16
CA MET A 309 -2.25 7.94 8.78
C MET A 309 -2.78 9.38 8.91
N ARG A 310 -2.47 10.06 10.01
CA ARG A 310 -2.85 11.45 10.22
C ARG A 310 -2.32 12.38 9.12
N ARG A 311 -1.04 12.24 8.74
CA ARG A 311 -0.43 13.06 7.67
C ARG A 311 -1.09 12.82 6.32
N LEU A 312 -1.37 11.56 5.97
CA LEU A 312 -2.02 11.23 4.70
C LEU A 312 -3.44 11.80 4.64
N MET A 313 -4.23 11.67 5.72
CA MET A 313 -5.55 12.29 5.80
C MET A 313 -5.49 13.81 5.69
N ASN A 314 -4.48 14.48 6.26
CA ASN A 314 -4.28 15.92 6.09
C ASN A 314 -4.02 16.31 4.63
N VAL A 315 -3.29 15.51 3.87
CA VAL A 315 -3.08 15.76 2.42
C VAL A 315 -4.42 15.71 1.68
N ILE A 316 -5.27 14.72 2.00
CA ILE A 316 -6.62 14.62 1.41
C ILE A 316 -7.50 15.79 1.84
N SER A 317 -7.56 16.11 3.13
CA SER A 317 -8.34 17.24 3.67
C SER A 317 -7.95 18.58 3.08
N SER A 318 -6.69 18.77 2.73
CA SER A 318 -6.20 20.00 2.09
C SER A 318 -6.61 20.14 0.61
N GLY A 319 -7.25 19.11 0.04
CA GLY A 319 -7.63 19.08 -1.37
C GLY A 319 -6.48 18.94 -2.37
N ARG A 320 -5.27 18.67 -1.89
CA ARG A 320 -4.07 18.55 -2.75
C ARG A 320 -4.04 17.24 -3.54
N VAL A 321 -4.70 16.21 -3.02
CA VAL A 321 -4.83 14.89 -3.68
C VAL A 321 -6.24 14.36 -3.43
N ASP A 322 -6.91 13.93 -4.50
CA ASP A 322 -8.17 13.19 -4.43
C ASP A 322 -7.95 11.78 -4.99
N LEU A 323 -7.95 10.79 -4.11
CA LEU A 323 -7.80 9.37 -4.45
C LEU A 323 -9.14 8.61 -4.49
N LYS A 324 -10.25 9.28 -4.19
CA LYS A 324 -11.58 8.65 -4.25
C LYS A 324 -11.89 8.00 -5.60
N PRO A 325 -11.47 8.56 -6.77
CA PRO A 325 -11.67 7.92 -8.07
C PRO A 325 -10.99 6.56 -8.24
N LEU A 326 -10.06 6.18 -7.35
CA LEU A 326 -9.47 4.85 -7.35
C LEU A 326 -10.45 3.78 -6.85
N VAL A 327 -11.48 4.14 -6.08
CA VAL A 327 -12.58 3.24 -5.70
C VAL A 327 -13.51 3.09 -6.89
N THR A 328 -13.25 2.08 -7.70
CA THR A 328 -14.01 1.82 -8.94
C THR A 328 -15.25 0.97 -8.71
N HIS A 329 -15.20 0.06 -7.71
CA HIS A 329 -16.27 -0.90 -7.44
C HIS A 329 -16.60 -0.96 -5.95
N ARG A 330 -17.84 -1.36 -5.64
CA ARG A 330 -18.37 -1.47 -4.27
C ARG A 330 -19.10 -2.78 -4.11
N PHE A 331 -18.83 -3.48 -3.01
CA PHE A 331 -19.48 -4.73 -2.66
C PHE A 331 -19.85 -4.74 -1.18
N LYS A 332 -20.84 -5.56 -0.83
CA LYS A 332 -21.07 -5.97 0.54
C LYS A 332 -20.12 -7.11 0.92
N LEU A 333 -19.82 -7.27 2.20
CA LEU A 333 -19.00 -8.38 2.68
C LEU A 333 -19.59 -9.74 2.26
N ASP A 334 -20.90 -9.86 2.20
CA ASP A 334 -21.60 -11.08 1.73
C ASP A 334 -21.30 -11.41 0.25
N GLN A 335 -20.75 -10.46 -0.51
CA GLN A 335 -20.38 -10.62 -1.91
C GLN A 335 -18.86 -10.76 -2.10
N ILE A 336 -18.13 -11.11 -1.03
CA ILE A 336 -16.65 -11.08 -1.03
C ILE A 336 -16.04 -11.98 -2.12
N GLU A 337 -16.63 -13.14 -2.38
CA GLU A 337 -16.15 -14.07 -3.42
C GLU A 337 -16.24 -13.43 -4.81
N ALA A 338 -17.35 -12.76 -5.11
CA ALA A 338 -17.52 -12.05 -6.38
C ALA A 338 -16.55 -10.84 -6.51
N ALA A 339 -16.27 -10.17 -5.38
CA ALA A 339 -15.30 -9.09 -5.35
C ALA A 339 -13.87 -9.58 -5.65
N TYR A 340 -13.49 -10.74 -5.10
CA TYR A 340 -12.21 -11.39 -5.40
C TYR A 340 -12.11 -11.87 -6.84
N GLU A 341 -13.18 -12.42 -7.39
CA GLU A 341 -13.23 -12.84 -8.80
C GLU A 341 -13.03 -11.64 -9.74
N LEU A 342 -13.71 -10.53 -9.49
CA LEU A 342 -13.54 -9.30 -10.25
C LEU A 342 -12.11 -8.76 -10.14
N PHE A 343 -11.62 -8.60 -8.91
CA PHE A 343 -10.33 -7.97 -8.63
C PHE A 343 -9.16 -8.83 -9.09
N GLY A 344 -9.22 -10.15 -8.85
CA GLY A 344 -8.16 -11.10 -9.20
C GLY A 344 -7.95 -11.24 -10.71
N HIS A 345 -9.01 -11.09 -11.51
CA HIS A 345 -8.94 -11.13 -12.97
C HIS A 345 -8.80 -9.74 -13.62
N GLN A 346 -8.69 -8.68 -12.83
CA GLN A 346 -8.54 -7.29 -13.31
C GLN A 346 -9.59 -6.90 -14.38
N ARG A 347 -10.85 -7.33 -14.19
CA ARG A 347 -11.96 -7.04 -15.11
C ARG A 347 -12.54 -5.65 -14.87
N ASP A 348 -13.26 -5.15 -15.87
CA ASP A 348 -14.06 -3.92 -15.83
C ASP A 348 -13.30 -2.67 -15.35
N GLY A 349 -11.98 -2.60 -15.63
CA GLY A 349 -11.15 -1.47 -15.23
C GLY A 349 -10.96 -1.33 -13.72
N VAL A 350 -11.09 -2.43 -12.96
CA VAL A 350 -10.97 -2.40 -11.51
C VAL A 350 -9.60 -1.87 -11.06
N LEU A 351 -9.62 -0.89 -10.14
CA LEU A 351 -8.44 -0.39 -9.43
C LEU A 351 -8.52 -0.77 -7.95
N LYS A 352 -9.54 -0.29 -7.24
CA LYS A 352 -9.81 -0.67 -5.84
C LYS A 352 -11.30 -0.99 -5.68
N VAL A 353 -11.55 -1.90 -4.76
CA VAL A 353 -12.90 -2.37 -4.41
C VAL A 353 -13.17 -1.95 -2.98
N ALA A 354 -14.19 -1.13 -2.73
CA ALA A 354 -14.66 -0.87 -1.37
C ALA A 354 -15.61 -2.00 -0.94
N ILE A 355 -15.37 -2.53 0.25
CA ILE A 355 -16.20 -3.58 0.87
C ILE A 355 -16.78 -3.04 2.15
N THR A 356 -18.10 -3.14 2.29
CA THR A 356 -18.82 -2.76 3.52
C THR A 356 -19.43 -4.00 4.16
N PRO A 357 -19.14 -4.26 5.43
CA PRO A 357 -19.78 -5.33 6.19
C PRO A 357 -21.29 -5.21 6.31
#